data_aa1966ef1deff162df5a0bacaf8bd2fc
#
_entry.id   aa1966ef1deff162df5a0bacaf8bd2fc
#
_cell.length_a   1.000
_cell.length_b   1.000
_cell.length_c   1.000
_cell.angle_alpha   90.00
_cell.angle_beta   90.00
_cell.angle_gamma   90.00
#
_symmetry.space_group_name_H-M   'P 1'
#
loop_
_entity.id
_entity.type
_entity.pdbx_description
1 polymer ?
#
loop_
_entity_poly.entity_id
_entity_poly.type
_entity_poly.pdbx_seq_one_letter_code
_entity_poly.pdbx_strand_id
1 'polypeptide(L)' 'MAKKKAYPLRINEDVLRAIQTWADDELRSANAQIEYLLRSALVKSGRVKLTRAQTIEIIDDKK' A
#
# COMPACT_ATOMS: atom_id res chain seq x y z
N MET A 1 -6.23 9.11 13.66
CA MET A 1 -6.39 7.98 12.81
C MET A 1 -6.50 8.37 11.36
N ALA A 2 -5.83 7.65 10.50
CA ALA A 2 -5.84 8.03 9.10
C ALA A 2 -7.15 7.63 8.44
N LYS A 3 -7.65 8.47 7.58
CA LYS A 3 -8.82 8.17 6.81
C LYS A 3 -8.45 7.54 5.50
N LYS A 4 -9.28 6.62 5.05
CA LYS A 4 -9.08 6.04 3.74
C LYS A 4 -9.77 6.91 2.72
N LYS A 5 -9.12 7.07 1.61
CA LYS A 5 -9.60 7.92 0.56
C LYS A 5 -9.72 7.10 -0.71
N ALA A 6 -10.82 7.24 -1.42
CA ALA A 6 -10.97 6.56 -2.67
C ALA A 6 -10.06 7.21 -3.70
N TYR A 7 -9.30 6.40 -4.40
CA TYR A 7 -8.39 6.92 -5.40
C TYR A 7 -8.46 6.04 -6.62
N PRO A 8 -8.86 6.56 -7.77
CA PRO A 8 -9.00 5.75 -8.97
C PRO A 8 -7.64 5.43 -9.57
N LEU A 9 -7.13 4.28 -9.25
CA LEU A 9 -5.83 3.85 -9.72
C LEU A 9 -5.97 3.05 -11.00
N ARG A 10 -5.24 3.46 -12.02
CA ARG A 10 -5.22 2.71 -13.27
C ARG A 10 -3.99 1.83 -13.26
N ILE A 11 -4.19 0.54 -13.46
CA ILE A 11 -3.13 -0.41 -13.29
C ILE A 11 -3.16 -1.42 -14.43
N ASN A 12 -2.00 -1.91 -14.79
CA ASN A 12 -1.90 -2.92 -15.82
C ASN A 12 -2.71 -4.15 -15.44
N GLU A 13 -3.41 -4.69 -16.43
CA GLU A 13 -4.34 -5.79 -16.19
C GLU A 13 -3.65 -7.03 -15.65
N ASP A 14 -2.50 -7.36 -16.20
CA ASP A 14 -1.76 -8.54 -15.75
C ASP A 14 -1.22 -8.36 -14.35
N VAL A 15 -0.79 -7.15 -14.03
CA VAL A 15 -0.31 -6.86 -12.69
C VAL A 15 -1.46 -7.00 -11.70
N LEU A 16 -2.62 -6.48 -12.06
CA LEU A 16 -3.78 -6.58 -11.17
C LEU A 16 -4.16 -8.04 -10.94
N ARG A 17 -4.15 -8.83 -11.99
CA ARG A 17 -4.50 -10.24 -11.86
C ARG A 17 -3.54 -10.97 -10.93
N ALA A 18 -2.25 -10.69 -11.07
CA ALA A 18 -1.27 -11.30 -10.20
C ALA A 18 -1.48 -10.89 -8.75
N ILE A 19 -1.83 -9.63 -8.53
CA ILE A 19 -2.09 -9.15 -7.19
C ILE A 19 -3.33 -9.81 -6.61
N GLN A 20 -4.36 -9.98 -7.40
CA GLN A 20 -5.57 -10.62 -6.94
C GLN A 20 -5.32 -12.06 -6.51
N THR A 21 -4.52 -12.77 -7.28
CA THR A 21 -4.16 -14.14 -6.94
C THR A 21 -3.37 -14.17 -5.63
N TRP A 22 -2.42 -13.27 -5.49
CA TRP A 22 -1.62 -13.19 -4.29
C TRP A 22 -2.48 -12.84 -3.08
N ALA A 23 -3.40 -11.89 -3.26
CA ALA A 23 -4.30 -11.51 -2.17
C ALA A 23 -5.14 -12.70 -1.71
N ASP A 24 -5.63 -13.48 -2.67
CA ASP A 24 -6.40 -14.67 -2.33
C ASP A 24 -5.57 -15.64 -1.52
N ASP A 25 -4.32 -15.83 -1.91
CA ASP A 25 -3.43 -16.74 -1.20
C ASP A 25 -3.24 -16.30 0.25
N GLU A 26 -3.29 -15.00 0.49
CA GLU A 26 -3.08 -14.46 1.82
C GLU A 26 -4.38 -14.08 2.50
N LEU A 27 -5.49 -14.48 1.93
CA LEU A 27 -6.81 -14.21 2.49
C LEU A 27 -7.05 -12.72 2.70
N ARG A 28 -6.65 -11.92 1.70
CA ARG A 28 -6.84 -10.48 1.72
C ARG A 28 -7.64 -10.06 0.52
N SER A 29 -8.24 -8.88 0.59
CA SER A 29 -8.83 -8.29 -0.60
C SER A 29 -7.72 -7.73 -1.47
N ALA A 30 -8.01 -7.55 -2.76
CA ALA A 30 -7.02 -6.96 -3.66
C ALA A 30 -6.66 -5.55 -3.22
N ASN A 31 -7.65 -4.78 -2.76
CA ASN A 31 -7.37 -3.43 -2.28
C ASN A 31 -6.42 -3.44 -1.10
N ALA A 32 -6.65 -4.35 -0.16
CA ALA A 32 -5.79 -4.44 1.01
C ALA A 32 -4.39 -4.86 0.61
N GLN A 33 -4.27 -5.76 -0.36
CA GLN A 33 -2.98 -6.21 -0.81
C GLN A 33 -2.22 -5.08 -1.49
N ILE A 34 -2.90 -4.31 -2.31
CA ILE A 34 -2.27 -3.18 -2.98
C ILE A 34 -1.76 -2.17 -1.96
N GLU A 35 -2.60 -1.86 -0.99
CA GLU A 35 -2.20 -0.91 0.04
C GLU A 35 -1.00 -1.41 0.84
N TYR A 36 -1.01 -2.69 1.16
CA TYR A 36 0.09 -3.28 1.88
C TYR A 36 1.40 -3.18 1.09
N LEU A 37 1.34 -3.47 -0.20
CA LEU A 37 2.52 -3.41 -1.04
C LEU A 37 3.05 -1.99 -1.17
N LEU A 38 2.16 -1.03 -1.33
CA LEU A 38 2.58 0.35 -1.44
C LEU A 38 3.19 0.84 -0.14
N ARG A 39 2.58 0.47 0.98
CA ARG A 39 3.11 0.86 2.28
C ARG A 39 4.49 0.28 2.49
N SER A 40 4.65 -1.00 2.15
CA SER A 40 5.95 -1.66 2.28
C SER A 40 7.01 -0.98 1.43
N ALA A 41 6.65 -0.64 0.20
CA ALA A 41 7.59 0.01 -0.69
C ALA A 41 7.98 1.39 -0.18
N LEU A 42 7.01 2.12 0.37
CA LEU A 42 7.29 3.44 0.90
C LEU A 42 8.23 3.38 2.10
N VAL A 43 7.99 2.42 2.99
CA VAL A 43 8.87 2.24 4.13
C VAL A 43 10.27 1.88 3.68
N LYS A 44 10.35 0.95 2.73
CA LYS A 44 11.63 0.50 2.23
C LYS A 44 12.39 1.61 1.55
N SER A 45 11.68 2.51 0.89
CA SER A 45 12.34 3.63 0.20
C SER A 45 12.72 4.75 1.15
N GLY A 46 12.30 4.68 2.40
CA GLY A 46 12.62 5.70 3.37
C GLY A 46 11.75 6.92 3.32
N ARG A 47 10.62 6.85 2.60
CA ARG A 47 9.75 8.00 2.47
C ARG A 47 8.71 8.10 3.56
N VAL A 48 8.43 7.00 4.24
CA VAL A 48 7.56 7.01 5.40
C VAL A 48 8.14 6.05 6.42
N LYS A 49 7.68 6.13 7.64
CA LYS A 49 7.98 5.11 8.62
C LYS A 49 6.72 4.80 9.40
N LEU A 50 6.67 3.58 9.90
CA LEU A 50 5.54 3.16 10.70
C LEU A 50 5.83 3.46 12.15
N THR A 51 4.84 4.03 12.82
CA THR A 51 4.97 4.30 14.23
C THR A 51 4.61 3.05 15.01
N ARG A 52 4.74 3.11 16.32
CA ARG A 52 4.34 2.01 17.18
C ARG A 52 2.89 1.65 16.99
N ALA A 53 2.06 2.62 16.68
CA ALA A 53 0.65 2.39 16.48
C ALA A 53 0.35 1.94 15.07
N GLN A 54 1.35 1.63 14.27
CA GLN A 54 1.17 1.23 12.89
C GLN A 54 0.62 2.36 12.04
N THR A 55 0.83 3.58 12.46
CA THR A 55 0.41 4.74 11.70
C THR A 55 1.54 5.18 10.81
N ILE A 56 1.21 5.62 9.61
CA ILE A 56 2.21 6.07 8.67
C ILE A 56 2.60 7.49 9.02
N GLU A 57 3.88 7.71 9.12
CA GLU A 57 4.42 9.03 9.31
C GLU A 57 5.24 9.40 8.10
N ILE A 58 4.85 10.44 7.40
CA ILE A 58 5.53 10.84 6.18
C ILE A 58 6.83 11.55 6.52
N ILE A 59 7.91 11.03 5.98
CA ILE A 59 9.19 11.67 6.13
C ILE A 59 9.43 12.44 4.87
N ASP A 60 9.06 13.71 4.84
CA ASP A 60 9.11 14.41 3.62
C ASP A 60 10.17 15.38 3.55
N ASP A 61 10.82 15.40 2.62
CA ASP A 61 11.65 16.39 2.37
C ASP A 61 11.32 17.07 1.16
N LYS A 62 10.82 17.12 0.86
CA LYS A 62 10.70 17.77 -0.10
C LYS A 62 10.74 18.19 -0.74
N LYS A 63 11.01 18.38 -1.08
CA LYS A 63 11.14 18.80 -1.65
C LYS A 63 11.20 18.88 -2.05
#